data_0f8a0631c9e7618982674cb3a1071714
#
_entry.id   0f8a0631c9e7618982674cb3a1071714
#
_cell.length_a   1.000
_cell.length_b   1.000
_cell.length_c   1.000
_cell.angle_alpha   90.00
_cell.angle_beta   90.00
_cell.angle_gamma   90.00
#
_symmetry.space_group_name_H-M   'P 1'
#
loop_
_entity.id
_entity.type
_entity.pdbx_description
1 polymer ?
#
loop_
_entity_poly.entity_id
_entity_poly.type
_entity_poly.pdbx_seq_one_letter_code
_entity_poly.pdbx_strand_id
1 'polypeptide(L)'
;MAKGKGKGRRTPHRSATRGRAAVRRHPAAPAPEDLELARGLREAMRGAPLSTATLVSQMIEYTEAGDDEGAPPLAAAPTLANLVESLIGIPIAETTAALHVMATLLTDEVMAARIRRELAGRKHPMPIDVAELASLRITRAVTMTIPGDVGEDLMLELTGPGVRDVTLMTYVDFRGGPFLKDAFLMPSSLEQAKAQMREIAERDGFAPDYPEVSLADARARLEAAMATYGSLEHMLEPQEMWPGLRPLLRFLLAHLPTGGYGYPGDAGIPMDLDDVGLDPLDEEFEEEVHDLAHAFLAAYLGSEEAEAIGDDDLIHDVAHEFAAIIVGEDEQYSWETI
;
A
#
# COMPACT_ATOMS: atom_id res chain seq x y z
N MET A 1 69.28 51.98 -55.42
CA MET A 1 68.97 52.18 -54.00
C MET A 1 67.59 51.75 -53.72
N ALA A 2 67.37 50.61 -53.09
CA ALA A 2 66.10 50.24 -52.50
C ALA A 2 66.32 49.13 -51.45
N LYS A 3 66.01 49.42 -50.21
CA LYS A 3 66.23 48.61 -49.03
C LYS A 3 65.07 47.55 -48.95
N GLY A 4 65.40 46.26 -48.90
CA GLY A 4 64.50 45.18 -48.60
C GLY A 4 64.16 45.10 -47.11
N LYS A 5 62.93 45.00 -46.75
CA LYS A 5 62.39 44.69 -45.40
C LYS A 5 62.07 43.20 -45.28
N GLY A 6 62.83 42.53 -44.40
CA GLY A 6 62.52 41.11 -44.05
C GLY A 6 61.26 41.01 -43.24
N LYS A 7 60.37 40.06 -43.60
CA LYS A 7 59.20 39.66 -42.85
C LYS A 7 59.54 38.41 -41.99
N GLY A 8 59.58 38.66 -40.67
CA GLY A 8 59.69 37.59 -39.68
C GLY A 8 58.46 36.72 -39.65
N ARG A 9 58.66 35.42 -39.83
CA ARG A 9 57.67 34.36 -39.75
C ARG A 9 57.42 34.02 -38.27
N ARG A 10 56.27 34.40 -37.73
CA ARG A 10 55.82 33.93 -36.42
C ARG A 10 55.25 32.52 -36.52
N THR A 11 55.88 31.57 -35.85
CA THR A 11 55.37 30.21 -35.63
C THR A 11 54.27 30.26 -34.57
N PRO A 12 53.10 29.61 -34.79
CA PRO A 12 52.07 29.51 -33.77
C PRO A 12 52.44 28.42 -32.73
N HIS A 13 52.49 28.82 -31.47
CA HIS A 13 52.57 27.92 -30.35
C HIS A 13 51.29 27.07 -30.29
N ARG A 14 51.40 25.76 -30.53
CA ARG A 14 50.39 24.76 -30.26
C ARG A 14 50.34 24.53 -28.75
N SER A 15 49.39 25.15 -28.05
CA SER A 15 49.04 24.76 -26.71
C SER A 15 48.37 23.36 -26.74
N ALA A 16 49.11 22.39 -26.26
CA ALA A 16 48.58 21.05 -26.02
C ALA A 16 47.60 21.08 -24.83
N THR A 17 46.33 21.17 -25.11
CA THR A 17 45.29 20.89 -24.12
C THR A 17 45.37 19.39 -23.78
N ARG A 18 46.00 19.11 -22.62
CA ARG A 18 45.94 17.77 -22.02
C ARG A 18 44.46 17.47 -21.70
N GLY A 19 43.83 16.67 -22.56
CA GLY A 19 42.55 16.08 -22.28
C GLY A 19 42.67 15.28 -20.98
N ARG A 20 41.94 15.71 -19.94
CA ARG A 20 41.67 14.87 -18.77
C ARG A 20 40.97 13.65 -19.28
N ALA A 21 41.67 12.51 -19.29
CA ALA A 21 41.05 11.22 -19.47
C ALA A 21 39.98 11.06 -18.37
N ALA A 22 38.72 10.99 -18.77
CA ALA A 22 37.65 10.66 -17.87
C ALA A 22 37.98 9.26 -17.32
N VAL A 23 38.31 9.21 -16.03
CA VAL A 23 38.47 7.94 -15.31
C VAL A 23 37.11 7.27 -15.40
N ARG A 24 36.99 6.24 -16.22
CA ARG A 24 35.83 5.33 -16.17
C ARG A 24 35.87 4.69 -14.78
N ARG A 25 35.04 5.21 -13.89
CA ARG A 25 34.74 4.51 -12.64
C ARG A 25 34.14 3.18 -13.03
N HIS A 26 34.82 2.09 -12.76
CA HIS A 26 34.20 0.78 -12.78
C HIS A 26 33.02 0.85 -11.81
N PRO A 27 31.82 0.39 -12.22
CA PRO A 27 30.72 0.27 -11.26
C PRO A 27 31.22 -0.57 -10.08
N ALA A 28 31.00 -0.10 -8.87
CA ALA A 28 31.26 -0.88 -7.67
C ALA A 28 30.47 -2.21 -7.77
N ALA A 29 31.01 -3.29 -7.20
CA ALA A 29 30.26 -4.52 -7.12
C ALA A 29 28.94 -4.21 -6.36
N PRO A 30 27.80 -4.76 -6.84
CA PRO A 30 26.51 -4.55 -6.18
C PRO A 30 26.57 -4.96 -4.72
N ALA A 31 25.95 -4.19 -3.83
CA ALA A 31 25.85 -4.53 -2.43
C ALA A 31 25.01 -5.82 -2.24
N PRO A 32 25.20 -6.57 -1.15
CA PRO A 32 24.39 -7.78 -0.87
C PRO A 32 22.89 -7.52 -0.94
N GLU A 33 22.43 -6.40 -0.42
CA GLU A 33 21.04 -5.92 -0.45
C GLU A 33 20.53 -5.71 -1.88
N ASP A 34 21.35 -5.15 -2.78
CA ASP A 34 21.01 -4.98 -4.19
C ASP A 34 20.78 -6.35 -4.88
N LEU A 35 21.53 -7.37 -4.47
CA LEU A 35 21.40 -8.73 -5.00
C LEU A 35 20.13 -9.42 -4.49
N GLU A 36 19.73 -9.18 -3.25
CA GLU A 36 18.49 -9.70 -2.68
C GLU A 36 17.28 -9.06 -3.32
N LEU A 37 17.27 -7.74 -3.47
CA LEU A 37 16.24 -7.01 -4.19
C LEU A 37 16.09 -7.51 -5.63
N ALA A 38 17.19 -7.65 -6.36
CA ALA A 38 17.18 -8.16 -7.73
C ALA A 38 16.66 -9.62 -7.80
N ARG A 39 16.90 -10.44 -6.75
CA ARG A 39 16.36 -11.80 -6.65
C ARG A 39 14.84 -11.77 -6.47
N GLY A 40 14.34 -11.00 -5.50
CA GLY A 40 12.91 -10.85 -5.24
C GLY A 40 12.15 -10.37 -6.47
N LEU A 41 12.65 -9.34 -7.15
CA LEU A 41 12.08 -8.84 -8.40
C LEU A 41 12.09 -9.91 -9.50
N ARG A 42 13.15 -10.70 -9.64
CA ARG A 42 13.24 -11.79 -10.60
C ARG A 42 12.23 -12.90 -10.32
N GLU A 43 12.02 -13.24 -9.08
CA GLU A 43 11.01 -14.21 -8.67
C GLU A 43 9.61 -13.68 -8.95
N ALA A 44 9.33 -12.43 -8.63
CA ALA A 44 8.06 -11.77 -8.93
C ALA A 44 7.78 -11.72 -10.45
N MET A 45 8.78 -11.41 -11.28
CA MET A 45 8.64 -11.42 -12.76
C MET A 45 8.35 -12.81 -13.36
N ARG A 46 8.61 -13.88 -12.61
CA ARG A 46 8.33 -15.27 -13.02
C ARG A 46 7.09 -15.84 -12.34
N GLY A 47 6.55 -15.12 -11.38
CA GLY A 47 5.41 -15.50 -10.58
C GLY A 47 4.08 -15.43 -11.33
N ALA A 48 3.00 -15.43 -10.55
CA ALA A 48 1.66 -15.19 -11.08
C ALA A 48 1.53 -13.79 -11.71
N PRO A 49 0.55 -13.58 -12.60
CA PRO A 49 0.27 -12.25 -13.14
C PRO A 49 0.13 -11.23 -11.99
N LEU A 50 0.69 -10.03 -12.21
CA LEU A 50 0.72 -8.91 -11.25
C LEU A 50 1.64 -9.10 -10.03
N SER A 51 2.35 -10.23 -9.85
CA SER A 51 3.29 -10.37 -8.73
C SER A 51 4.35 -9.27 -8.69
N THR A 52 4.84 -8.82 -9.86
CA THR A 52 5.79 -7.69 -9.93
C THR A 52 5.13 -6.38 -9.50
N ALA A 53 3.89 -6.15 -9.93
CA ALA A 53 3.14 -4.95 -9.55
C ALA A 53 2.84 -4.93 -8.04
N THR A 54 2.48 -6.06 -7.47
CA THR A 54 2.27 -6.23 -6.02
C THR A 54 3.54 -5.93 -5.23
N LEU A 55 4.67 -6.56 -5.59
CA LEU A 55 5.94 -6.33 -4.89
C LEU A 55 6.37 -4.86 -4.95
N VAL A 56 6.27 -4.24 -6.13
CA VAL A 56 6.63 -2.82 -6.28
C VAL A 56 5.65 -1.90 -5.55
N SER A 57 4.37 -2.24 -5.51
CA SER A 57 3.37 -1.53 -4.69
C SER A 57 3.77 -1.55 -3.21
N GLN A 58 4.14 -2.71 -2.67
CA GLN A 58 4.65 -2.85 -1.30
C GLN A 58 5.92 -2.01 -1.06
N MET A 59 6.84 -2.00 -2.03
CA MET A 59 8.05 -1.17 -1.91
C MET A 59 7.74 0.33 -1.86
N ILE A 60 6.77 0.82 -2.65
CA ILE A 60 6.33 2.22 -2.62
C ILE A 60 5.71 2.53 -1.26
N GLU A 61 4.76 1.71 -0.82
CA GLU A 61 4.07 1.91 0.46
C GLU A 61 5.05 1.95 1.64
N TYR A 62 6.02 1.02 1.68
CA TYR A 62 7.04 1.00 2.72
C TYR A 62 7.87 2.30 2.79
N THR A 63 8.10 2.96 1.64
CA THR A 63 8.82 4.23 1.62
C THR A 63 7.94 5.43 2.00
N GLU A 64 6.63 5.35 1.76
CA GLU A 64 5.65 6.38 2.15
C GLU A 64 5.37 6.33 3.66
N ALA A 65 5.23 5.14 4.24
CA ALA A 65 5.00 4.95 5.68
C ALA A 65 6.19 5.42 6.55
N GLY A 66 7.41 5.43 6.01
CA GLY A 66 8.61 5.90 6.73
C GLY A 66 8.73 7.42 6.84
N ASP A 67 7.92 8.17 6.13
CA ASP A 67 7.90 9.65 6.14
C ASP A 67 6.94 10.22 7.22
N ASP A 68 6.23 9.38 7.97
CA ASP A 68 5.35 9.83 9.06
C ASP A 68 6.17 10.38 10.24
N GLU A 69 5.96 11.66 10.57
CA GLU A 69 6.74 12.43 11.57
C GLU A 69 6.66 11.87 13.01
N GLY A 70 5.84 10.85 13.26
CA GLY A 70 5.63 10.23 14.58
C GLY A 70 6.34 8.88 14.80
N ALA A 71 6.85 8.24 13.76
CA ALA A 71 7.52 6.94 13.92
C ALA A 71 8.87 7.10 14.63
N PRO A 72 9.20 6.23 15.65
CA PRO A 72 10.53 6.24 16.24
C PRO A 72 11.56 5.99 15.13
N PRO A 73 12.77 6.61 15.17
CA PRO A 73 13.79 6.42 14.16
C PRO A 73 14.37 5.00 14.24
N LEU A 74 13.61 4.02 13.80
CA LEU A 74 14.15 2.78 13.30
C LEU A 74 15.02 3.15 12.11
N ALA A 75 16.23 2.61 12.05
CA ALA A 75 17.27 2.90 11.05
C ALA A 75 16.64 3.36 9.73
N ALA A 76 16.80 4.64 9.41
CA ALA A 76 16.05 5.43 8.45
C ALA A 76 15.49 4.59 7.29
N ALA A 77 14.17 4.40 7.25
CA ALA A 77 13.51 3.74 6.13
C ALA A 77 13.98 4.43 4.83
N PRO A 78 14.29 3.70 3.77
CA PRO A 78 14.73 4.33 2.54
C PRO A 78 13.60 5.20 2.00
N THR A 79 13.87 6.47 1.73
CA THR A 79 12.90 7.34 1.07
C THR A 79 12.63 6.85 -0.36
N LEU A 80 11.46 7.17 -0.90
CA LEU A 80 11.11 6.87 -2.29
C LEU A 80 12.19 7.35 -3.27
N ALA A 81 12.77 8.53 -3.02
CA ALA A 81 13.85 9.07 -3.84
C ALA A 81 15.10 8.17 -3.81
N ASN A 82 15.49 7.67 -2.65
CA ASN A 82 16.63 6.77 -2.50
C ASN A 82 16.40 5.43 -3.19
N LEU A 83 15.19 4.88 -3.05
CA LEU A 83 14.80 3.64 -3.74
C LEU A 83 14.90 3.81 -5.26
N VAL A 84 14.33 4.88 -5.81
CA VAL A 84 14.39 5.17 -7.25
C VAL A 84 15.84 5.33 -7.73
N GLU A 85 16.70 6.05 -6.99
CA GLU A 85 18.12 6.19 -7.33
C GLU A 85 18.84 4.83 -7.36
N SER A 86 18.60 3.97 -6.36
CA SER A 86 19.18 2.62 -6.32
C SER A 86 18.77 1.80 -7.54
N LEU A 87 17.49 1.80 -7.90
CA LEU A 87 16.99 1.10 -9.08
C LEU A 87 17.54 1.68 -10.40
N ILE A 88 17.73 3.00 -10.47
CA ILE A 88 18.36 3.65 -11.61
C ILE A 88 19.84 3.26 -11.71
N GLY A 89 20.53 3.16 -10.60
CA GLY A 89 21.94 2.80 -10.51
C GLY A 89 22.28 1.40 -11.01
N ILE A 90 21.29 0.50 -11.07
CA ILE A 90 21.45 -0.92 -11.44
C ILE A 90 20.65 -1.21 -12.73
N PRO A 91 21.18 -0.96 -13.93
CA PRO A 91 20.45 -1.11 -15.19
C PRO A 91 20.35 -2.58 -15.67
N ILE A 92 19.52 -3.38 -15.02
CA ILE A 92 19.19 -4.77 -15.35
C ILE A 92 17.70 -4.91 -15.68
N ALA A 93 17.25 -6.09 -16.11
CA ALA A 93 15.86 -6.33 -16.50
C ALA A 93 14.91 -6.15 -15.29
N GLU A 94 15.29 -6.63 -14.14
CA GLU A 94 14.51 -6.61 -12.90
C GLU A 94 14.24 -5.18 -12.43
N THR A 95 15.27 -4.36 -12.34
CA THR A 95 15.11 -2.94 -11.93
C THR A 95 14.42 -2.12 -13.01
N THR A 96 14.55 -2.50 -14.28
CA THR A 96 13.81 -1.86 -15.38
C THR A 96 12.31 -2.15 -15.25
N ALA A 97 11.94 -3.39 -14.94
CA ALA A 97 10.56 -3.78 -14.68
C ALA A 97 9.98 -3.04 -13.45
N ALA A 98 10.74 -2.98 -12.35
CA ALA A 98 10.33 -2.26 -11.15
C ALA A 98 10.11 -0.77 -11.44
N LEU A 99 11.04 -0.10 -12.11
CA LEU A 99 10.89 1.30 -12.50
C LEU A 99 9.69 1.53 -13.42
N HIS A 100 9.38 0.57 -14.32
CA HIS A 100 8.19 0.68 -15.19
C HIS A 100 6.90 0.64 -14.38
N VAL A 101 6.80 -0.27 -13.41
CA VAL A 101 5.66 -0.34 -12.48
C VAL A 101 5.58 0.95 -11.65
N MET A 102 6.69 1.41 -11.04
CA MET A 102 6.71 2.65 -10.27
C MET A 102 6.22 3.85 -11.08
N ALA A 103 6.69 4.00 -12.33
CA ALA A 103 6.27 5.09 -13.21
C ALA A 103 4.76 5.06 -13.53
N THR A 104 4.10 3.92 -13.31
CA THR A 104 2.65 3.72 -13.52
C THR A 104 1.86 3.95 -12.23
N LEU A 105 2.37 3.52 -11.07
CA LEU A 105 1.64 3.57 -9.80
C LEU A 105 1.84 4.88 -9.03
N LEU A 106 2.96 5.58 -9.22
CA LEU A 106 3.25 6.81 -8.48
C LEU A 106 2.29 7.93 -8.84
N THR A 107 1.79 8.61 -7.82
CA THR A 107 1.01 9.84 -7.93
C THR A 107 1.88 11.08 -8.12
N ASP A 108 3.17 11.03 -7.71
CA ASP A 108 4.14 12.09 -8.00
C ASP A 108 4.54 12.08 -9.47
N GLU A 109 3.90 12.94 -10.25
CA GLU A 109 4.17 13.09 -11.70
C GLU A 109 5.61 13.55 -12.01
N VAL A 110 6.28 14.25 -11.10
CA VAL A 110 7.66 14.69 -11.30
C VAL A 110 8.59 13.48 -11.23
N MET A 111 8.41 12.66 -10.20
CA MET A 111 9.17 11.42 -10.03
C MET A 111 8.85 10.43 -11.15
N ALA A 112 7.59 10.22 -11.49
CA ALA A 112 7.16 9.36 -12.58
C ALA A 112 7.75 9.81 -13.93
N ALA A 113 7.76 11.11 -14.23
CA ALA A 113 8.38 11.64 -15.45
C ALA A 113 9.91 11.48 -15.47
N ARG A 114 10.56 11.55 -14.31
CA ARG A 114 11.98 11.26 -14.17
C ARG A 114 12.29 9.80 -14.50
N ILE A 115 11.52 8.88 -13.93
CA ILE A 115 11.65 7.44 -14.18
C ILE A 115 11.41 7.13 -15.67
N ARG A 116 10.36 7.69 -16.28
CA ARG A 116 10.06 7.50 -17.72
C ARG A 116 11.22 7.95 -18.62
N ARG A 117 11.92 9.04 -18.27
CA ARG A 117 13.11 9.51 -19.01
C ARG A 117 14.27 8.53 -18.93
N GLU A 118 14.49 7.92 -17.78
CA GLU A 118 15.50 6.89 -17.57
C GLU A 118 15.16 5.63 -18.39
N LEU A 119 13.90 5.18 -18.32
CA LEU A 119 13.40 4.02 -19.03
C LEU A 119 13.54 4.15 -20.56
N ALA A 120 13.48 5.36 -21.12
CA ALA A 120 13.65 5.58 -22.55
C ALA A 120 15.03 5.12 -23.07
N GLY A 121 16.04 5.04 -22.21
CA GLY A 121 17.38 4.53 -22.51
C GLY A 121 17.54 3.01 -22.35
N ARG A 122 16.59 2.33 -21.68
CA ARG A 122 16.67 0.92 -21.33
C ARG A 122 15.92 0.05 -22.35
N LYS A 123 16.46 -1.11 -22.68
CA LYS A 123 15.87 -2.05 -23.66
C LYS A 123 15.83 -3.48 -23.10
N HIS A 124 15.50 -3.62 -21.85
CA HIS A 124 15.38 -4.93 -21.24
C HIS A 124 14.00 -5.53 -21.53
N PRO A 125 13.91 -6.84 -21.79
CA PRO A 125 12.63 -7.51 -21.87
C PRO A 125 11.97 -7.55 -20.50
N MET A 126 10.63 -7.47 -20.46
CA MET A 126 9.84 -7.59 -19.25
C MET A 126 8.55 -8.39 -19.53
N PRO A 127 7.91 -8.96 -18.52
CA PRO A 127 6.61 -9.61 -18.66
C PRO A 127 5.57 -8.65 -19.25
N ILE A 128 4.60 -9.19 -19.99
CA ILE A 128 3.62 -8.37 -20.70
C ILE A 128 2.66 -7.65 -19.73
N ASP A 129 2.32 -8.28 -18.63
CA ASP A 129 1.52 -7.67 -17.54
C ASP A 129 2.23 -6.48 -16.90
N VAL A 130 3.56 -6.48 -16.84
CA VAL A 130 4.37 -5.34 -16.44
C VAL A 130 4.42 -4.28 -17.54
N ALA A 131 4.74 -4.67 -18.76
CA ALA A 131 4.89 -3.74 -19.88
C ALA A 131 3.60 -2.97 -20.20
N GLU A 132 2.45 -3.62 -20.03
CA GLU A 132 1.12 -3.11 -20.33
C GLU A 132 0.28 -2.83 -19.07
N LEU A 133 0.92 -2.66 -17.92
CA LEU A 133 0.23 -2.42 -16.63
C LEU A 133 -0.75 -1.24 -16.72
N ALA A 134 -0.39 -0.20 -17.44
CA ALA A 134 -1.27 0.95 -17.67
C ALA A 134 -2.61 0.60 -18.36
N SER A 135 -2.69 -0.58 -19.00
CA SER A 135 -3.91 -1.09 -19.65
C SER A 135 -4.76 -1.99 -18.75
N LEU A 136 -4.30 -2.27 -17.51
CA LEU A 136 -5.04 -3.07 -16.54
C LEU A 136 -6.33 -2.36 -16.14
N ARG A 137 -7.44 -3.09 -16.09
CA ARG A 137 -8.77 -2.55 -15.74
C ARG A 137 -9.53 -3.53 -14.87
N ILE A 138 -10.38 -2.99 -14.01
CA ILE A 138 -11.47 -3.71 -13.37
C ILE A 138 -12.64 -3.72 -14.34
N THR A 139 -13.19 -4.89 -14.64
CA THR A 139 -14.27 -5.05 -15.63
C THR A 139 -15.61 -5.45 -15.02
N ARG A 140 -15.58 -6.08 -13.85
CA ARG A 140 -16.78 -6.47 -13.09
C ARG A 140 -16.49 -6.35 -11.60
N ALA A 141 -17.53 -6.09 -10.82
CA ALA A 141 -17.50 -6.09 -9.37
C ALA A 141 -18.75 -6.82 -8.83
N VAL A 142 -18.57 -7.65 -7.83
CA VAL A 142 -19.63 -8.26 -7.03
C VAL A 142 -19.32 -8.09 -5.56
N THR A 143 -20.34 -8.04 -4.73
CA THR A 143 -20.15 -8.23 -3.28
C THR A 143 -20.44 -9.67 -2.91
N MET A 144 -19.83 -10.15 -1.86
CA MET A 144 -20.25 -11.34 -1.13
C MET A 144 -20.70 -10.87 0.25
N THR A 145 -21.91 -11.22 0.62
CA THR A 145 -22.47 -10.94 1.94
C THR A 145 -22.87 -12.24 2.61
N ILE A 146 -22.54 -12.38 3.88
CA ILE A 146 -22.92 -13.52 4.73
C ILE A 146 -23.89 -12.98 5.77
N PRO A 147 -25.08 -13.58 5.96
CA PRO A 147 -26.01 -13.16 6.98
C PRO A 147 -25.38 -13.21 8.38
N GLY A 148 -25.39 -12.09 9.09
CA GLY A 148 -24.80 -11.97 10.42
C GLY A 148 -23.32 -11.55 10.43
N ASP A 149 -22.67 -11.42 9.27
CA ASP A 149 -21.35 -10.83 9.18
C ASP A 149 -21.42 -9.31 9.35
N VAL A 150 -20.39 -8.76 9.96
CA VAL A 150 -20.24 -7.31 10.21
C VAL A 150 -19.45 -6.61 9.10
N GLY A 151 -19.33 -7.21 7.94
CA GLY A 151 -18.59 -6.67 6.80
C GLY A 151 -19.10 -7.17 5.45
N GLU A 152 -18.41 -6.79 4.39
CA GLU A 152 -18.64 -7.34 3.06
C GLU A 152 -17.31 -7.56 2.31
N ASP A 153 -17.26 -8.63 1.52
CA ASP A 153 -16.22 -8.79 0.52
C ASP A 153 -16.63 -8.13 -0.79
N LEU A 154 -15.74 -7.30 -1.37
CA LEU A 154 -15.85 -6.91 -2.77
C LEU A 154 -14.86 -7.73 -3.60
N MET A 155 -15.37 -8.37 -4.63
CA MET A 155 -14.62 -9.19 -5.57
C MET A 155 -14.60 -8.50 -6.92
N LEU A 156 -13.40 -8.14 -7.40
CA LEU A 156 -13.21 -7.30 -8.58
C LEU A 156 -12.42 -8.07 -9.64
N GLU A 157 -13.03 -8.29 -10.81
CA GLU A 157 -12.38 -8.97 -11.92
C GLU A 157 -11.38 -8.07 -12.62
N LEU A 158 -10.10 -8.49 -12.67
CA LEU A 158 -9.03 -7.78 -13.35
C LEU A 158 -8.82 -8.33 -14.75
N THR A 159 -8.70 -7.43 -15.72
CA THR A 159 -8.46 -7.78 -17.12
C THR A 159 -7.41 -6.87 -17.74
N GLY A 160 -6.47 -7.45 -18.45
CA GLY A 160 -5.41 -6.72 -19.17
C GLY A 160 -4.48 -7.65 -19.95
N PRO A 161 -3.58 -7.09 -20.75
CA PRO A 161 -2.56 -7.90 -21.45
C PRO A 161 -1.70 -8.67 -20.45
N GLY A 162 -1.61 -9.99 -20.63
CA GLY A 162 -0.89 -10.87 -19.70
C GLY A 162 -1.61 -11.15 -18.39
N VAL A 163 -2.75 -10.51 -18.11
CA VAL A 163 -3.55 -10.71 -16.91
C VAL A 163 -4.84 -11.43 -17.31
N ARG A 164 -4.95 -12.68 -16.88
CA ARG A 164 -6.15 -13.52 -17.06
C ARG A 164 -6.42 -14.23 -15.75
N ASP A 165 -7.69 -14.40 -15.47
CA ASP A 165 -8.12 -15.16 -14.29
C ASP A 165 -7.48 -14.63 -13.00
N VAL A 166 -7.59 -13.32 -12.78
CA VAL A 166 -7.16 -12.65 -11.55
C VAL A 166 -8.34 -11.88 -10.98
N THR A 167 -8.64 -12.13 -9.72
CA THR A 167 -9.65 -11.42 -8.94
C THR A 167 -8.96 -10.69 -7.81
N LEU A 168 -9.24 -9.40 -7.65
CA LEU A 168 -8.89 -8.66 -6.46
C LEU A 168 -10.00 -8.89 -5.43
N MET A 169 -9.62 -9.44 -4.30
CA MET A 169 -10.47 -9.62 -3.12
C MET A 169 -10.22 -8.48 -2.17
N THR A 170 -11.28 -7.91 -1.60
CA THR A 170 -11.17 -6.89 -0.55
C THR A 170 -12.23 -7.18 0.50
N TYR A 171 -11.88 -7.07 1.77
CA TYR A 171 -12.83 -7.17 2.87
C TYR A 171 -12.97 -5.80 3.54
N VAL A 172 -14.21 -5.33 3.64
CA VAL A 172 -14.57 -4.08 4.30
C VAL A 172 -15.32 -4.42 5.58
N ASP A 173 -14.74 -4.08 6.71
CA ASP A 173 -15.35 -4.22 8.03
C ASP A 173 -16.18 -2.97 8.35
N PHE A 174 -17.34 -3.16 8.98
CA PHE A 174 -18.26 -2.07 9.34
C PHE A 174 -18.20 -1.70 10.83
N ARG A 175 -17.43 -2.40 11.64
CA ARG A 175 -17.25 -2.09 13.05
C ARG A 175 -16.52 -0.75 13.21
N GLY A 176 -17.19 0.22 13.83
CA GLY A 176 -16.66 1.59 13.95
C GLY A 176 -16.67 2.42 12.67
N GLY A 177 -17.33 1.93 11.60
CA GLY A 177 -17.41 2.55 10.29
C GLY A 177 -16.77 1.69 9.19
N PRO A 178 -17.15 1.86 7.93
CA PRO A 178 -16.59 1.04 6.85
C PRO A 178 -15.11 1.32 6.66
N PHE A 179 -14.24 0.37 7.02
CA PHE A 179 -12.81 0.46 6.75
C PHE A 179 -12.30 -0.77 5.99
N LEU A 180 -11.31 -0.58 5.14
CA LEU A 180 -10.71 -1.67 4.39
C LEU A 180 -9.79 -2.47 5.33
N LYS A 181 -10.26 -3.66 5.73
CA LYS A 181 -9.51 -4.53 6.64
C LYS A 181 -8.52 -5.42 5.90
N ASP A 182 -8.86 -5.96 4.72
CA ASP A 182 -7.95 -6.79 3.94
C ASP A 182 -8.12 -6.60 2.42
N ALA A 183 -7.03 -6.82 1.68
CA ALA A 183 -7.05 -6.89 0.21
C ALA A 183 -5.91 -7.76 -0.31
N PHE A 184 -6.23 -8.64 -1.26
CA PHE A 184 -5.24 -9.51 -1.92
C PHE A 184 -5.65 -9.89 -3.34
N LEU A 185 -4.68 -10.32 -4.14
CA LEU A 185 -4.91 -10.82 -5.49
C LEU A 185 -5.04 -12.34 -5.47
N MET A 186 -6.18 -12.84 -5.93
CA MET A 186 -6.43 -14.26 -6.10
C MET A 186 -6.16 -14.65 -7.58
N PRO A 187 -5.27 -15.63 -7.87
CA PRO A 187 -4.99 -16.06 -9.24
C PRO A 187 -6.09 -17.01 -9.75
N SER A 188 -7.30 -16.51 -9.84
CA SER A 188 -8.49 -17.22 -10.31
C SER A 188 -9.46 -16.23 -10.96
N SER A 189 -10.26 -16.70 -11.92
CA SER A 189 -11.35 -15.88 -12.46
C SER A 189 -12.41 -15.57 -11.39
N LEU A 190 -13.18 -14.51 -11.59
CA LEU A 190 -14.23 -14.12 -10.66
C LEU A 190 -15.20 -15.28 -10.35
N GLU A 191 -15.57 -16.07 -11.35
CA GLU A 191 -16.47 -17.22 -11.14
C GLU A 191 -15.81 -18.36 -10.34
N GLN A 192 -14.51 -18.57 -10.51
CA GLN A 192 -13.76 -19.53 -9.70
C GLN A 192 -13.58 -19.02 -8.28
N ALA A 193 -13.27 -17.75 -8.09
CA ALA A 193 -13.17 -17.11 -6.78
C ALA A 193 -14.51 -17.24 -6.02
N LYS A 194 -15.64 -16.89 -6.65
CA LYS A 194 -16.97 -17.07 -6.08
C LYS A 194 -17.26 -18.53 -5.70
N ALA A 195 -16.84 -19.50 -6.52
CA ALA A 195 -17.03 -20.90 -6.21
C ALA A 195 -16.21 -21.35 -5.00
N GLN A 196 -14.95 -20.89 -4.88
CA GLN A 196 -14.09 -21.19 -3.75
C GLN A 196 -14.62 -20.56 -2.44
N MET A 197 -15.02 -19.30 -2.50
CA MET A 197 -15.60 -18.62 -1.33
C MET A 197 -16.92 -19.25 -0.90
N ARG A 198 -17.75 -19.68 -1.85
CA ARG A 198 -18.99 -20.44 -1.54
C ARG A 198 -18.66 -21.75 -0.84
N GLU A 199 -17.68 -22.52 -1.31
CA GLU A 199 -17.28 -23.77 -0.68
C GLU A 199 -16.81 -23.56 0.77
N ILE A 200 -16.10 -22.47 1.04
CA ILE A 200 -15.65 -22.10 2.39
C ILE A 200 -16.89 -21.78 3.25
N ALA A 201 -17.73 -20.84 2.81
CA ALA A 201 -18.91 -20.42 3.55
C ALA A 201 -19.90 -21.58 3.82
N GLU A 202 -20.14 -22.47 2.84
CA GLU A 202 -21.02 -23.64 3.01
C GLU A 202 -20.46 -24.64 4.04
N ARG A 203 -19.14 -24.75 4.16
CA ARG A 203 -18.48 -25.57 5.20
C ARG A 203 -18.80 -25.04 6.60
N ASP A 204 -18.88 -23.73 6.73
CA ASP A 204 -19.19 -23.04 7.97
C ASP A 204 -20.71 -22.85 8.19
N GLY A 205 -21.52 -23.42 7.28
CA GLY A 205 -22.98 -23.42 7.39
C GLY A 205 -23.69 -22.21 6.80
N PHE A 206 -22.98 -21.36 6.04
CA PHE A 206 -23.52 -20.15 5.43
C PHE A 206 -23.84 -20.34 3.94
N ALA A 207 -24.78 -19.56 3.43
CA ALA A 207 -25.14 -19.51 2.02
C ALA A 207 -24.92 -18.06 1.51
N PRO A 208 -23.75 -17.74 0.95
CA PRO A 208 -23.44 -16.38 0.52
C PRO A 208 -24.17 -16.03 -0.77
N ASP A 209 -24.60 -14.77 -0.88
CA ASP A 209 -25.08 -14.15 -2.11
C ASP A 209 -23.97 -13.36 -2.79
N TYR A 210 -24.08 -13.19 -4.12
CA TYR A 210 -23.08 -12.48 -4.94
C TYR A 210 -23.76 -11.43 -5.84
N PRO A 211 -24.38 -10.38 -5.29
CA PRO A 211 -24.98 -9.34 -6.09
C PRO A 211 -23.92 -8.56 -6.89
N GLU A 212 -24.25 -8.23 -8.13
CA GLU A 212 -23.44 -7.34 -8.96
C GLU A 212 -23.47 -5.93 -8.38
N VAL A 213 -22.30 -5.28 -8.39
CA VAL A 213 -22.13 -3.89 -7.96
C VAL A 213 -21.67 -3.07 -9.16
N SER A 214 -22.22 -1.87 -9.33
CA SER A 214 -21.70 -0.97 -10.36
C SER A 214 -20.24 -0.61 -10.10
N LEU A 215 -19.45 -0.46 -11.16
CA LEU A 215 -18.05 -0.07 -11.01
C LEU A 215 -17.88 1.30 -10.33
N ALA A 216 -18.87 2.19 -10.49
CA ALA A 216 -18.89 3.48 -9.80
C ALA A 216 -19.11 3.32 -8.29
N ASP A 217 -20.04 2.42 -7.89
CA ASP A 217 -20.30 2.14 -6.47
C ASP A 217 -19.12 1.40 -5.84
N ALA A 218 -18.54 0.40 -6.54
CA ALA A 218 -17.35 -0.28 -6.06
C ALA A 218 -16.18 0.68 -5.79
N ARG A 219 -15.98 1.65 -6.71
CA ARG A 219 -15.00 2.74 -6.50
C ARG A 219 -15.31 3.55 -5.25
N ALA A 220 -16.54 4.06 -5.14
CA ALA A 220 -16.94 4.93 -4.04
C ALA A 220 -16.81 4.23 -2.68
N ARG A 221 -17.19 2.94 -2.61
CA ARG A 221 -17.06 2.11 -1.40
C ARG A 221 -15.60 1.93 -1.00
N LEU A 222 -14.74 1.50 -1.92
CA LEU A 222 -13.33 1.26 -1.61
C LEU A 222 -12.56 2.54 -1.31
N GLU A 223 -12.84 3.66 -2.02
CA GLU A 223 -12.23 4.96 -1.69
C GLU A 223 -12.62 5.42 -0.28
N ALA A 224 -13.88 5.23 0.13
CA ALA A 224 -14.35 5.55 1.47
C ALA A 224 -13.69 4.64 2.53
N ALA A 225 -13.68 3.33 2.30
CA ALA A 225 -13.09 2.36 3.22
C ALA A 225 -11.58 2.56 3.42
N MET A 226 -10.85 2.88 2.34
CA MET A 226 -9.42 3.22 2.43
C MET A 226 -9.17 4.53 3.18
N ALA A 227 -10.06 5.52 3.05
CA ALA A 227 -9.95 6.78 3.79
C ALA A 227 -10.18 6.58 5.29
N THR A 228 -11.17 5.77 5.66
CA THR A 228 -11.45 5.41 7.06
C THR A 228 -10.27 4.65 7.66
N TYR A 229 -9.71 3.66 6.95
CA TYR A 229 -8.51 2.96 7.42
C TYR A 229 -7.36 3.94 7.71
N GLY A 230 -7.08 4.87 6.82
CA GLY A 230 -6.00 5.85 7.01
C GLY A 230 -6.16 6.71 8.27
N SER A 231 -7.39 6.91 8.76
CA SER A 231 -7.62 7.61 10.03
C SER A 231 -7.45 6.71 11.27
N LEU A 232 -7.53 5.37 11.08
CA LEU A 232 -7.42 4.38 12.16
C LEU A 232 -6.07 3.64 12.15
N GLU A 233 -5.23 3.84 11.13
CA GLU A 233 -4.01 3.07 10.87
C GLU A 233 -3.06 2.98 12.09
N HIS A 234 -2.98 4.05 12.89
CA HIS A 234 -2.17 4.09 14.10
C HIS A 234 -2.76 3.30 15.27
N MET A 235 -4.03 2.90 15.18
CA MET A 235 -4.74 2.11 16.18
C MET A 235 -4.85 0.63 15.80
N LEU A 236 -4.54 0.30 14.54
CA LEU A 236 -4.65 -1.06 14.02
C LEU A 236 -3.32 -1.77 14.17
N GLU A 237 -3.36 -3.07 14.46
CA GLU A 237 -2.14 -3.87 14.53
C GLU A 237 -1.42 -3.93 13.18
N PRO A 238 -0.06 -3.89 13.16
CA PRO A 238 0.73 -3.87 11.93
C PRO A 238 0.73 -5.19 11.12
N GLN A 239 -0.18 -6.12 11.40
CA GLN A 239 -0.22 -7.46 10.78
C GLN A 239 -0.94 -7.49 9.43
N GLU A 240 -1.66 -6.43 9.06
CA GLU A 240 -2.41 -6.42 7.81
C GLU A 240 -1.50 -6.15 6.61
N MET A 241 -1.56 -7.06 5.64
CA MET A 241 -0.69 -6.97 4.45
C MET A 241 -1.25 -6.08 3.34
N TRP A 242 -2.52 -5.70 3.42
CA TRP A 242 -3.18 -4.95 2.36
C TRP A 242 -2.63 -3.53 2.15
N PRO A 243 -2.10 -2.78 3.18
CA PRO A 243 -1.51 -1.46 2.93
C PRO A 243 -0.45 -1.49 1.83
N GLY A 244 0.30 -2.58 1.73
CA GLY A 244 1.25 -2.79 0.64
C GLY A 244 0.62 -2.79 -0.76
N LEU A 245 -0.68 -3.01 -0.90
CA LEU A 245 -1.41 -2.90 -2.15
C LEU A 245 -1.98 -1.51 -2.42
N ARG A 246 -1.91 -0.57 -1.47
CA ARG A 246 -2.53 0.77 -1.57
C ARG A 246 -2.17 1.52 -2.86
N PRO A 247 -0.91 1.59 -3.31
CA PRO A 247 -0.57 2.21 -4.58
C PRO A 247 -1.22 1.54 -5.79
N LEU A 248 -1.27 0.21 -5.83
CA LEU A 248 -1.94 -0.54 -6.90
C LEU A 248 -3.46 -0.34 -6.86
N LEU A 249 -4.07 -0.35 -5.69
CA LEU A 249 -5.50 -0.08 -5.51
C LEU A 249 -5.85 1.33 -5.99
N ARG A 250 -5.11 2.36 -5.56
CA ARG A 250 -5.31 3.75 -6.03
C ARG A 250 -5.25 3.84 -7.55
N PHE A 251 -4.27 3.18 -8.17
CA PHE A 251 -4.16 3.12 -9.62
C PHE A 251 -5.38 2.47 -10.28
N LEU A 252 -5.84 1.33 -9.79
CA LEU A 252 -6.99 0.61 -10.33
C LEU A 252 -8.28 1.42 -10.18
N LEU A 253 -8.54 1.98 -8.99
CA LEU A 253 -9.72 2.76 -8.69
C LEU A 253 -9.79 4.05 -9.50
N ALA A 254 -8.65 4.70 -9.79
CA ALA A 254 -8.60 5.90 -10.61
C ALA A 254 -9.14 5.68 -12.04
N HIS A 255 -9.18 4.43 -12.52
CA HIS A 255 -9.72 4.08 -13.84
C HIS A 255 -11.20 3.72 -13.82
N LEU A 256 -11.85 3.64 -12.66
CA LEU A 256 -13.26 3.36 -12.54
C LEU A 256 -14.11 4.63 -12.70
N PRO A 257 -15.38 4.51 -13.15
CA PRO A 257 -16.28 5.63 -13.20
C PRO A 257 -16.44 6.31 -11.84
N THR A 258 -16.66 7.60 -11.84
CA THR A 258 -17.01 8.40 -10.65
C THR A 258 -18.52 8.50 -10.47
N GLY A 259 -18.99 9.01 -9.32
CA GLY A 259 -20.39 9.31 -9.05
C GLY A 259 -21.20 8.12 -8.56
N GLY A 260 -20.53 7.09 -8.08
CA GLY A 260 -21.17 5.98 -7.36
C GLY A 260 -21.62 6.39 -5.96
N TYR A 261 -22.49 5.59 -5.39
CA TYR A 261 -22.90 5.67 -3.98
C TYR A 261 -21.91 4.83 -3.16
N GLY A 262 -21.28 5.45 -2.18
CA GLY A 262 -20.49 4.77 -1.18
C GLY A 262 -21.38 3.94 -0.24
N TYR A 263 -20.87 3.62 0.91
CA TYR A 263 -21.71 3.09 1.97
C TYR A 263 -22.70 4.15 2.45
N PRO A 264 -23.94 3.80 2.81
CA PRO A 264 -24.84 4.71 3.50
C PRO A 264 -24.12 5.33 4.71
N GLY A 265 -24.43 6.58 5.05
CA GLY A 265 -23.77 7.29 6.15
C GLY A 265 -24.02 6.67 7.54
N ASP A 266 -24.95 5.72 7.61
CA ASP A 266 -25.30 4.89 8.75
C ASP A 266 -24.86 3.42 8.60
N ALA A 267 -24.01 3.12 7.61
CA ALA A 267 -23.48 1.76 7.40
C ALA A 267 -22.45 1.36 8.48
N GLY A 268 -21.94 2.31 9.26
CA GLY A 268 -21.31 1.98 10.51
C GLY A 268 -22.35 1.35 11.41
N ILE A 269 -22.16 0.10 11.79
CA ILE A 269 -22.93 -0.47 12.91
C ILE A 269 -22.52 0.40 14.08
N PRO A 270 -23.45 1.16 14.71
CA PRO A 270 -23.14 1.71 16.01
C PRO A 270 -22.69 0.51 16.83
N MET A 271 -21.53 0.55 17.39
CA MET A 271 -21.13 -0.43 18.37
C MET A 271 -22.06 -0.24 19.55
N ASP A 272 -23.24 -0.89 19.48
CA ASP A 272 -24.09 -1.04 20.65
C ASP A 272 -23.40 -2.13 21.47
N LEU A 273 -22.66 -1.68 22.47
CA LEU A 273 -21.87 -2.54 23.35
C LEU A 273 -22.76 -3.60 24.03
N ASP A 274 -24.07 -3.32 24.16
CA ASP A 274 -25.06 -4.26 24.65
C ASP A 274 -25.36 -5.40 23.66
N ASP A 275 -25.18 -5.18 22.34
CA ASP A 275 -25.40 -6.19 21.28
C ASP A 275 -24.19 -7.12 21.05
N VAL A 276 -23.00 -6.75 21.53
CA VAL A 276 -21.76 -7.55 21.35
C VAL A 276 -21.73 -8.74 22.33
N GLY A 277 -22.70 -8.84 23.24
CA GLY A 277 -22.80 -9.95 24.20
C GLY A 277 -21.61 -10.04 25.13
N LEU A 278 -20.91 -8.93 25.33
CA LEU A 278 -19.91 -8.83 26.38
C LEU A 278 -20.70 -8.92 27.71
N ASP A 279 -20.43 -9.99 28.48
CA ASP A 279 -20.78 -9.96 29.90
C ASP A 279 -20.23 -8.64 30.47
N PRO A 280 -21.01 -7.96 31.35
CA PRO A 280 -20.46 -6.77 32.01
C PRO A 280 -19.07 -7.13 32.51
N LEU A 281 -18.08 -6.38 31.99
CA LEU A 281 -16.68 -6.58 32.36
C LEU A 281 -16.62 -6.69 33.89
N ASP A 282 -15.84 -7.64 34.42
CA ASP A 282 -15.68 -7.63 35.88
C ASP A 282 -14.99 -6.34 36.30
N GLU A 283 -15.24 -5.89 37.52
CA GLU A 283 -14.76 -4.60 38.00
C GLU A 283 -13.23 -4.44 37.89
N GLU A 284 -12.48 -5.55 37.89
CA GLU A 284 -11.03 -5.57 37.79
C GLU A 284 -10.58 -5.28 36.34
N PHE A 285 -11.30 -5.77 35.33
CA PHE A 285 -11.03 -5.49 33.92
C PHE A 285 -11.45 -4.06 33.52
N GLU A 286 -12.56 -3.54 34.04
CA GLU A 286 -12.94 -2.14 33.85
C GLU A 286 -11.88 -1.18 34.38
N GLU A 287 -11.28 -1.48 35.57
CA GLU A 287 -10.20 -0.68 36.13
C GLU A 287 -8.92 -0.71 35.28
N GLU A 288 -8.53 -1.89 34.73
CA GLU A 288 -7.37 -2.01 33.82
C GLU A 288 -7.57 -1.28 32.51
N VAL A 289 -8.74 -1.39 31.87
CA VAL A 289 -9.05 -0.70 30.61
C VAL A 289 -9.12 0.81 30.81
N HIS A 290 -9.67 1.27 31.94
CA HIS A 290 -9.69 2.69 32.31
C HIS A 290 -8.27 3.24 32.51
N ASP A 291 -7.39 2.50 33.20
CA ASP A 291 -6.00 2.88 33.40
C ASP A 291 -5.23 2.94 32.08
N LEU A 292 -5.49 2.00 31.15
CA LEU A 292 -4.89 1.97 29.82
C LEU A 292 -5.36 3.15 28.96
N ALA A 293 -6.65 3.46 28.97
CA ALA A 293 -7.21 4.62 28.27
C ALA A 293 -6.64 5.94 28.81
N HIS A 294 -6.49 6.05 30.14
CA HIS A 294 -5.87 7.21 30.77
C HIS A 294 -4.39 7.35 30.42
N ALA A 295 -3.64 6.24 30.40
CA ALA A 295 -2.24 6.22 29.98
C ALA A 295 -2.08 6.63 28.52
N PHE A 296 -2.99 6.18 27.65
CA PHE A 296 -3.02 6.56 26.23
C PHE A 296 -3.32 8.04 26.04
N LEU A 297 -4.36 8.56 26.67
CA LEU A 297 -4.70 9.98 26.62
C LEU A 297 -3.57 10.86 27.17
N ALA A 298 -2.90 10.43 28.23
CA ALA A 298 -1.74 11.11 28.79
C ALA A 298 -0.53 11.11 27.83
N ALA A 299 -0.34 10.04 27.09
CA ALA A 299 0.73 9.94 26.07
C ALA A 299 0.43 10.78 24.83
N TYR A 300 -0.85 10.88 24.45
CA TYR A 300 -1.30 11.58 23.24
C TYR A 300 -1.46 13.10 23.45
N LEU A 301 -2.04 13.52 24.57
CA LEU A 301 -2.34 14.93 24.86
C LEU A 301 -1.27 15.61 25.74
N GLY A 302 -0.38 14.83 26.35
CA GLY A 302 0.47 15.27 27.43
C GLY A 302 -0.20 15.13 28.80
N SER A 303 0.58 14.82 29.83
CA SER A 303 0.07 14.47 31.16
C SER A 303 -0.74 15.61 31.83
N GLU A 304 -0.38 16.90 31.58
CA GLU A 304 -1.11 18.06 32.14
C GLU A 304 -2.47 18.27 31.45
N GLU A 305 -2.62 17.95 30.16
CA GLU A 305 -3.89 18.08 29.45
C GLU A 305 -4.82 16.89 29.73
N ALA A 306 -4.28 15.68 29.90
CA ALA A 306 -5.05 14.51 30.33
C ALA A 306 -5.62 14.65 31.74
N GLU A 307 -4.84 15.19 32.69
CA GLU A 307 -5.34 15.52 34.04
C GLU A 307 -6.39 16.64 34.03
N ALA A 308 -6.36 17.52 33.03
CA ALA A 308 -7.33 18.63 32.91
C ALA A 308 -8.67 18.18 32.31
N ILE A 309 -8.71 17.04 31.62
CA ILE A 309 -9.92 16.45 31.03
C ILE A 309 -10.82 15.89 32.16
N GLY A 310 -10.50 15.82 33.40
CA GLY A 310 -11.29 15.56 34.60
C GLY A 310 -12.74 15.06 34.44
N ASP A 311 -13.11 14.55 33.29
CA ASP A 311 -14.41 14.08 32.86
C ASP A 311 -14.32 12.54 32.77
N ASP A 312 -14.66 11.89 33.89
CA ASP A 312 -14.70 10.42 33.97
C ASP A 312 -15.58 9.81 32.86
N ASP A 313 -16.62 10.53 32.41
CA ASP A 313 -17.51 10.07 31.35
C ASP A 313 -16.77 9.96 30.00
N LEU A 314 -15.92 10.92 29.65
CA LEU A 314 -15.15 10.88 28.39
C LEU A 314 -14.07 9.79 28.40
N ILE A 315 -13.42 9.60 29.57
CA ILE A 315 -12.43 8.53 29.74
C ILE A 315 -13.12 7.17 29.65
N HIS A 316 -14.28 7.06 30.23
CA HIS A 316 -15.11 5.85 30.20
C HIS A 316 -15.56 5.54 28.76
N ASP A 317 -16.04 6.53 28.00
CA ASP A 317 -16.42 6.36 26.59
C ASP A 317 -15.24 5.90 25.73
N VAL A 318 -14.07 6.51 25.89
CA VAL A 318 -12.84 6.10 25.17
C VAL A 318 -12.38 4.71 25.61
N ALA A 319 -12.45 4.38 26.90
CA ALA A 319 -12.13 3.06 27.42
C ALA A 319 -13.07 1.98 26.88
N HIS A 320 -14.36 2.26 26.80
CA HIS A 320 -15.35 1.36 26.20
C HIS A 320 -15.13 1.15 24.69
N GLU A 321 -14.79 2.21 23.93
CA GLU A 321 -14.43 2.07 22.53
C GLU A 321 -13.16 1.22 22.36
N PHE A 322 -12.16 1.38 23.20
CA PHE A 322 -10.94 0.56 23.21
C PHE A 322 -11.21 -0.89 23.59
N ALA A 323 -11.98 -1.14 24.64
CA ALA A 323 -12.32 -2.48 25.08
C ALA A 323 -13.08 -3.26 23.99
N ALA A 324 -13.99 -2.61 23.28
CA ALA A 324 -14.74 -3.21 22.19
C ALA A 324 -13.85 -3.57 20.98
N ILE A 325 -12.82 -2.76 20.69
CA ILE A 325 -11.83 -3.05 19.64
C ILE A 325 -10.95 -4.25 20.05
N ILE A 326 -10.52 -4.32 21.29
CA ILE A 326 -9.61 -5.35 21.79
C ILE A 326 -10.32 -6.69 22.01
N VAL A 327 -11.51 -6.71 22.59
CA VAL A 327 -12.26 -7.94 22.93
C VAL A 327 -12.98 -8.52 21.72
N GLY A 328 -13.26 -7.71 20.68
CA GLY A 328 -13.94 -8.19 19.46
C GLY A 328 -13.10 -9.10 18.56
N GLU A 329 -11.80 -9.29 18.80
CA GLU A 329 -10.94 -10.04 17.88
C GLU A 329 -10.47 -11.42 18.36
N ASP A 330 -10.51 -11.79 19.66
CA ASP A 330 -10.15 -13.17 20.05
C ASP A 330 -10.56 -13.56 21.50
N GLU A 331 -11.44 -14.52 21.64
CA GLU A 331 -11.65 -15.25 22.90
C GLU A 331 -10.42 -16.07 23.35
N GLN A 332 -9.24 -15.95 22.70
CA GLN A 332 -8.06 -16.78 22.96
C GLN A 332 -6.84 -16.03 23.52
N TYR A 333 -6.85 -14.71 23.66
CA TYR A 333 -5.73 -14.00 24.26
C TYR A 333 -5.92 -13.81 25.75
N SER A 334 -5.24 -14.64 26.55
CA SER A 334 -5.04 -14.37 27.96
C SER A 334 -3.97 -13.28 28.11
N TRP A 335 -4.24 -12.25 28.86
CA TRP A 335 -3.40 -11.09 29.16
C TRP A 335 -2.06 -11.43 29.87
N GLU A 336 -1.76 -12.70 30.09
CA GLU A 336 -0.48 -13.14 30.71
C GLU A 336 0.74 -13.04 29.76
N THR A 337 0.60 -12.53 28.53
CA THR A 337 1.67 -12.54 27.52
C THR A 337 2.05 -11.14 27.01
N ILE A 338 1.53 -10.08 27.56
CA ILE A 338 2.00 -8.71 27.38
C ILE A 338 2.67 -8.26 28.69
#